data_5f5e1cb4ba6647b70d4b51c020d34c61
#
_entry.id   5f5e1cb4ba6647b70d4b51c020d34c61
#
_cell.length_a   1.000
_cell.length_b   1.000
_cell.length_c   1.000
_cell.angle_alpha   90.00
_cell.angle_beta   90.00
_cell.angle_gamma   90.00
#
_symmetry.space_group_name_H-M   'P 1'
#
loop_
_entity.id
_entity.type
_entity.pdbx_description
1 polymer ?
#
loop_
_entity_poly.entity_id
_entity_poly.type
_entity_poly.pdbx_seq_one_letter_code
_entity_poly.pdbx_strand_id
1 'polypeptide(L)'
;MATVCLDCRYIKDRPSGIGRIVQALVDHLPRLAPDLHFRFLRHGSLDRPLCAAPNVSEVAVGFEANGPVSMWLLPQALDLSGIDLFHAPSNILPRGLGMPCITTIHDTMWLDAPALCGSGVWHQAERPFYRHGLKRALQRSDAILTVSEATRQAVIAHDEALAGRVFAVHPGVPPVFRPDPPAPELLARRGLADQSFVLTVGQFAPYKNHENAVRGFAKAFADRPDIGLVFVQRRGPGPDRLRRLAQSLGIAEQVRFLPPLGDDELASLYRGALALLHPSLCEGFGMPLIEAMASGCPVVTSDISAMPEVAGGAAPLADPRDPRAIADALTDVSEDAALARDLRERGLERARAFDPESFAKGNLAIYRKVLAGS
;
A
#
# COMPACT_ATOMS: atom_id res chain seq x y z
N MET A 1 15.92 26.75 -13.28
CA MET A 1 15.51 25.34 -13.11
C MET A 1 14.72 25.32 -11.80
N ALA A 2 13.45 24.92 -11.88
CA ALA A 2 12.61 24.85 -10.69
C ALA A 2 13.01 23.67 -9.79
N THR A 3 12.93 23.84 -8.48
CA THR A 3 13.33 22.87 -7.47
C THR A 3 12.09 22.25 -6.80
N VAL A 4 11.93 20.94 -6.93
CA VAL A 4 10.88 20.15 -6.27
C VAL A 4 11.46 19.44 -5.05
N CYS A 5 10.95 19.73 -3.88
CA CYS A 5 11.28 19.00 -2.65
C CYS A 5 10.30 17.85 -2.46
N LEU A 6 10.80 16.61 -2.41
CA LEU A 6 10.02 15.40 -2.13
C LEU A 6 10.43 14.83 -0.77
N ASP A 7 9.44 14.60 0.11
CA ASP A 7 9.68 13.97 1.40
C ASP A 7 9.84 12.45 1.26
N CYS A 8 11.08 11.99 1.09
CA CYS A 8 11.42 10.59 0.89
C CYS A 8 11.69 9.82 2.20
N ARG A 9 11.42 10.38 3.38
CA ARG A 9 11.70 9.76 4.70
C ARG A 9 10.89 8.49 4.97
N TYR A 10 9.91 8.19 4.13
CA TYR A 10 9.16 6.92 4.14
C TYR A 10 9.94 5.73 3.58
N ILE A 11 11.01 5.99 2.83
CA ILE A 11 11.95 4.96 2.36
C ILE A 11 12.85 4.59 3.54
N LYS A 12 12.77 3.34 3.96
CA LYS A 12 13.55 2.73 5.05
C LYS A 12 14.09 1.38 4.60
N ASP A 13 15.04 0.81 5.33
CA ASP A 13 15.60 -0.52 5.03
C ASP A 13 14.55 -1.63 4.91
N ARG A 14 13.44 -1.46 5.63
CA ARG A 14 12.28 -2.36 5.49
C ARG A 14 11.18 -1.61 4.75
N PRO A 15 10.85 -2.03 3.53
CA PRO A 15 9.84 -1.37 2.72
C PRO A 15 8.47 -1.34 3.41
N SER A 16 7.81 -0.18 3.35
CA SER A 16 6.37 -0.03 3.66
C SER A 16 5.63 0.25 2.37
N GLY A 17 4.29 0.12 2.36
CA GLY A 17 3.49 0.46 1.17
C GLY A 17 3.79 1.88 0.68
N ILE A 18 3.78 2.88 1.59
CA ILE A 18 4.12 4.27 1.26
C ILE A 18 5.58 4.38 0.79
N GLY A 19 6.51 3.69 1.47
CA GLY A 19 7.92 3.70 1.09
C GLY A 19 8.16 3.19 -0.34
N ARG A 20 7.44 2.15 -0.78
CA ARG A 20 7.51 1.64 -2.17
C ARG A 20 6.97 2.64 -3.19
N ILE A 21 5.87 3.31 -2.86
CA ILE A 21 5.28 4.36 -3.71
C ILE A 21 6.26 5.52 -3.87
N VAL A 22 6.90 5.95 -2.79
CA VAL A 22 7.90 7.03 -2.82
C VAL A 22 9.18 6.58 -3.55
N GLN A 23 9.59 5.32 -3.38
CA GLN A 23 10.75 4.76 -4.10
C GLN A 23 10.53 4.81 -5.62
N ALA A 24 9.34 4.47 -6.10
CA ALA A 24 9.01 4.59 -7.52
C ALA A 24 9.16 6.01 -8.06
N LEU A 25 8.83 7.04 -7.27
CA LEU A 25 9.06 8.44 -7.64
C LEU A 25 10.55 8.78 -7.71
N VAL A 26 11.33 8.33 -6.71
CA VAL A 26 12.79 8.52 -6.66
C VAL A 26 13.48 7.88 -7.85
N ASP A 27 13.07 6.68 -8.24
CA ASP A 27 13.69 5.90 -9.31
C ASP A 27 13.41 6.48 -10.71
N HIS A 28 12.27 7.17 -10.87
CA HIS A 28 11.82 7.59 -12.20
C HIS A 28 11.84 9.10 -12.44
N LEU A 29 11.46 9.94 -11.46
CA LEU A 29 11.31 11.38 -11.65
C LEU A 29 12.58 12.09 -12.14
N PRO A 30 13.79 11.83 -11.59
CA PRO A 30 15.00 12.54 -12.04
C PRO A 30 15.31 12.32 -13.52
N ARG A 31 15.07 11.10 -14.01
CA ARG A 31 15.27 10.74 -15.42
C ARG A 31 14.20 11.32 -16.34
N LEU A 32 12.95 11.38 -15.86
CA LEU A 32 11.81 11.88 -16.64
C LEU A 32 11.77 13.41 -16.76
N ALA A 33 12.41 14.13 -15.82
CA ALA A 33 12.43 15.59 -15.78
C ALA A 33 13.84 16.14 -15.51
N PRO A 34 14.78 16.03 -16.48
CA PRO A 34 16.12 16.58 -16.32
C PRO A 34 16.14 18.12 -16.26
N ASP A 35 15.04 18.76 -16.64
CA ASP A 35 14.78 20.19 -16.56
C ASP A 35 14.35 20.67 -15.15
N LEU A 36 14.11 19.77 -14.21
CA LEU A 36 13.82 20.06 -12.81
C LEU A 36 14.99 19.64 -11.92
N HIS A 37 15.17 20.35 -10.81
CA HIS A 37 16.03 19.90 -9.71
C HIS A 37 15.16 19.25 -8.64
N PHE A 38 15.60 18.10 -8.11
CA PHE A 38 14.90 17.39 -7.03
C PHE A 38 15.72 17.48 -5.73
N ARG A 39 15.10 17.96 -4.67
CA ARG A 39 15.66 17.88 -3.31
C ARG A 39 14.91 16.82 -2.53
N PHE A 40 15.57 15.68 -2.25
CA PHE A 40 14.98 14.58 -1.50
C PHE A 40 15.30 14.71 -0.01
N LEU A 41 14.25 14.71 0.83
CA LEU A 41 14.42 14.58 2.27
C LEU A 41 14.54 13.09 2.62
N ARG A 42 15.74 12.65 2.94
CA ARG A 42 16.05 11.25 3.25
C ARG A 42 15.99 11.02 4.76
N HIS A 43 15.49 9.87 5.22
CA HIS A 43 15.56 9.50 6.63
C HIS A 43 17.01 9.30 7.07
N GLY A 44 17.39 9.89 8.22
CA GLY A 44 18.76 9.89 8.70
C GLY A 44 19.33 8.52 9.08
N SER A 45 18.47 7.51 9.26
CA SER A 45 18.92 6.13 9.51
C SER A 45 19.41 5.39 8.26
N LEU A 46 19.19 5.93 7.06
CA LEU A 46 19.72 5.34 5.83
C LEU A 46 21.15 5.82 5.59
N ASP A 47 22.10 4.88 5.55
CA ASP A 47 23.52 5.19 5.31
C ASP A 47 23.87 5.31 3.82
N ARG A 48 22.92 5.04 2.93
CA ARG A 48 23.11 5.10 1.48
C ARG A 48 22.30 6.24 0.85
N PRO A 49 22.76 6.84 -0.25
CA PRO A 49 21.95 7.76 -1.02
C PRO A 49 20.73 7.06 -1.64
N LEU A 50 19.68 7.81 -1.89
CA LEU A 50 18.47 7.33 -2.56
C LEU A 50 18.66 7.32 -4.09
N CYS A 51 19.36 8.32 -4.62
CA CYS A 51 19.55 8.52 -6.06
C CYS A 51 20.88 9.18 -6.37
N ALA A 52 21.54 8.76 -7.45
CA ALA A 52 22.81 9.34 -7.90
C ALA A 52 22.66 10.25 -9.16
N ALA A 53 21.43 10.62 -9.53
CA ALA A 53 21.18 11.45 -10.70
C ALA A 53 21.74 12.90 -10.50
N PRO A 54 22.28 13.54 -11.55
CA PRO A 54 22.95 14.84 -11.43
C PRO A 54 22.01 16.00 -11.06
N ASN A 55 20.72 15.86 -11.29
CA ASN A 55 19.69 16.83 -10.93
C ASN A 55 19.03 16.52 -9.57
N VAL A 56 19.71 15.76 -8.69
CA VAL A 56 19.23 15.40 -7.36
C VAL A 56 20.18 15.91 -6.28
N SER A 57 19.62 16.48 -5.23
CA SER A 57 20.31 16.73 -3.97
C SER A 57 19.54 16.06 -2.82
N GLU A 58 20.24 15.62 -1.77
CA GLU A 58 19.63 14.95 -0.64
C GLU A 58 19.92 15.67 0.67
N VAL A 59 18.91 15.71 1.55
CA VAL A 59 19.06 16.21 2.92
C VAL A 59 18.69 15.08 3.89
N ALA A 60 19.65 14.68 4.71
CA ALA A 60 19.39 13.69 5.77
C ALA A 60 18.64 14.35 6.94
N VAL A 61 17.52 13.76 7.33
CA VAL A 61 16.61 14.29 8.37
C VAL A 61 16.48 13.28 9.50
N GLY A 62 16.84 13.68 10.72
CA GLY A 62 16.90 12.81 11.90
C GLY A 62 15.57 12.57 12.62
N PHE A 63 14.42 12.97 12.05
CA PHE A 63 13.10 12.79 12.67
C PHE A 63 12.08 12.25 11.69
N GLU A 64 11.05 11.59 12.23
CA GLU A 64 10.02 10.90 11.46
C GLU A 64 9.17 11.84 10.60
N ALA A 65 8.82 11.39 9.39
CA ALA A 65 7.94 12.13 8.49
C ALA A 65 6.53 12.36 9.07
N ASN A 66 6.01 11.37 9.80
CA ASN A 66 4.70 11.41 10.48
C ASN A 66 4.80 11.87 11.95
N GLY A 67 5.83 12.62 12.32
CA GLY A 67 6.02 13.07 13.69
C GLY A 67 5.55 14.53 13.92
N PRO A 68 5.43 14.93 15.20
CA PRO A 68 5.07 16.30 15.57
C PRO A 68 6.02 17.36 15.00
N VAL A 69 7.32 17.08 15.00
CA VAL A 69 8.34 18.00 14.43
C VAL A 69 8.06 18.24 12.94
N SER A 70 7.77 17.18 12.18
CA SER A 70 7.42 17.31 10.76
C SER A 70 6.12 18.09 10.56
N MET A 71 5.12 17.88 11.37
CA MET A 71 3.82 18.55 11.21
C MET A 71 3.90 20.05 11.55
N TRP A 72 4.59 20.43 12.62
CA TRP A 72 4.50 21.79 13.13
C TRP A 72 5.78 22.62 13.01
N LEU A 73 6.93 21.98 12.87
CA LEU A 73 8.25 22.66 12.97
C LEU A 73 9.17 22.39 11.77
N LEU A 74 8.69 21.74 10.69
CA LEU A 74 9.55 21.38 9.56
C LEU A 74 10.32 22.58 8.98
N PRO A 75 9.70 23.76 8.69
CA PRO A 75 10.42 24.89 8.11
C PRO A 75 11.41 25.55 9.08
N GLN A 76 11.28 25.32 10.38
CA GLN A 76 12.25 25.80 11.40
C GLN A 76 13.39 24.79 11.58
N ALA A 77 13.15 23.51 11.32
CA ALA A 77 14.11 22.44 11.49
C ALA A 77 14.99 22.20 10.24
N LEU A 78 14.55 22.66 9.06
CA LEU A 78 15.22 22.46 7.79
C LEU A 78 15.24 23.75 6.98
N ASP A 79 16.36 24.00 6.28
CA ASP A 79 16.42 25.06 5.27
C ASP A 79 15.64 24.61 4.01
N LEU A 80 14.51 25.25 3.77
CA LEU A 80 13.66 25.05 2.60
C LEU A 80 13.77 26.20 1.60
N SER A 81 14.80 27.05 1.68
CA SER A 81 15.03 28.13 0.72
C SER A 81 15.29 27.57 -0.69
N GLY A 82 14.81 28.29 -1.69
CA GLY A 82 14.95 27.90 -3.10
C GLY A 82 14.13 26.66 -3.51
N ILE A 83 13.14 26.26 -2.71
CA ILE A 83 12.15 25.25 -3.10
C ILE A 83 10.96 25.96 -3.76
N ASP A 84 10.63 25.54 -4.98
CA ASP A 84 9.50 26.06 -5.75
C ASP A 84 8.22 25.23 -5.56
N LEU A 85 8.37 23.94 -5.17
CA LEU A 85 7.26 23.02 -4.92
C LEU A 85 7.65 22.01 -3.84
N PHE A 86 6.77 21.81 -2.85
CA PHE A 86 6.93 20.76 -1.83
C PHE A 86 5.90 19.64 -2.04
N HIS A 87 6.36 18.40 -2.13
CA HIS A 87 5.48 17.22 -2.16
C HIS A 87 5.59 16.41 -0.86
N ALA A 88 4.49 16.36 -0.11
CA ALA A 88 4.27 15.47 1.01
C ALA A 88 3.58 14.18 0.52
N PRO A 89 4.28 13.05 0.34
CA PRO A 89 3.72 11.83 -0.24
C PRO A 89 2.94 10.98 0.78
N SER A 90 2.28 11.62 1.72
CA SER A 90 1.51 11.00 2.80
C SER A 90 0.39 11.94 3.24
N ASN A 91 -0.55 11.41 4.05
CA ASN A 91 -1.76 12.10 4.51
C ASN A 91 -1.52 13.37 5.35
N ILE A 92 -0.27 13.78 5.58
CA ILE A 92 0.11 14.91 6.44
C ILE A 92 0.87 15.96 5.63
N LEU A 93 0.38 17.20 5.67
CA LEU A 93 1.09 18.36 5.15
C LEU A 93 1.71 19.19 6.28
N PRO A 94 3.03 19.43 6.29
CA PRO A 94 3.70 20.28 7.28
C PRO A 94 3.12 21.70 7.33
N ARG A 95 3.15 22.32 8.53
CA ARG A 95 2.73 23.72 8.73
C ARG A 95 3.87 24.69 8.35
N GLY A 96 3.49 25.87 7.85
CA GLY A 96 4.43 26.98 7.65
C GLY A 96 5.24 26.90 6.36
N LEU A 97 4.88 26.01 5.43
CA LEU A 97 5.45 25.98 4.08
C LEU A 97 4.99 27.25 3.33
N GLY A 98 5.95 27.97 2.75
CA GLY A 98 5.73 29.22 2.02
C GLY A 98 5.71 29.07 0.50
N MET A 99 5.87 27.85 -0.02
CA MET A 99 5.81 27.49 -1.42
C MET A 99 4.55 26.67 -1.72
N PRO A 100 4.15 26.52 -3.00
CA PRO A 100 3.14 25.58 -3.44
C PRO A 100 3.37 24.17 -2.93
N CYS A 101 2.29 23.47 -2.57
CA CYS A 101 2.36 22.17 -1.93
C CYS A 101 1.44 21.15 -2.60
N ILE A 102 1.99 19.95 -2.80
CA ILE A 102 1.22 18.77 -3.21
C ILE A 102 1.22 17.77 -2.05
N THR A 103 0.07 17.14 -1.83
CA THR A 103 -0.02 16.05 -0.85
C THR A 103 -0.61 14.82 -1.50
N THR A 104 0.01 13.64 -1.30
CA THR A 104 -0.63 12.36 -1.66
C THR A 104 -1.47 11.85 -0.50
N ILE A 105 -2.76 11.68 -0.74
CA ILE A 105 -3.71 11.08 0.20
C ILE A 105 -3.87 9.60 -0.17
N HIS A 106 -3.46 8.73 0.76
CA HIS A 106 -3.57 7.28 0.56
C HIS A 106 -4.96 6.76 0.90
N ASP A 107 -5.59 7.30 1.93
CA ASP A 107 -6.94 6.99 2.37
C ASP A 107 -7.49 8.12 3.25
N THR A 108 -8.80 8.08 3.50
CA THR A 108 -9.50 9.00 4.40
C THR A 108 -9.91 8.34 5.72
N MET A 109 -9.36 7.17 6.04
CA MET A 109 -9.77 6.33 7.18
C MET A 109 -9.76 7.07 8.51
N TRP A 110 -8.77 7.93 8.75
CA TRP A 110 -8.69 8.73 9.98
C TRP A 110 -9.85 9.74 10.14
N LEU A 111 -10.54 10.08 9.05
CA LEU A 111 -11.74 10.91 9.07
C LEU A 111 -13.01 10.05 9.15
N ASP A 112 -13.13 9.06 8.28
CA ASP A 112 -14.37 8.34 7.99
C ASP A 112 -14.59 7.12 8.88
N ALA A 113 -13.52 6.37 9.16
CA ALA A 113 -13.58 5.10 9.88
C ALA A 113 -12.39 4.92 10.84
N PRO A 114 -12.16 5.86 11.78
CA PRO A 114 -10.97 5.84 12.63
C PRO A 114 -10.84 4.58 13.50
N ALA A 115 -11.95 3.89 13.79
CA ALA A 115 -11.93 2.61 14.50
C ALA A 115 -11.23 1.49 13.71
N LEU A 116 -11.16 1.61 12.39
CA LEU A 116 -10.46 0.66 11.53
C LEU A 116 -8.94 0.85 11.52
N CYS A 117 -8.44 2.03 11.85
CA CYS A 117 -6.99 2.32 11.86
C CYS A 117 -6.26 1.57 13.00
N GLY A 118 -6.95 1.30 14.13
CA GLY A 118 -6.36 0.60 15.27
C GLY A 118 -7.26 0.58 16.48
N SER A 119 -6.78 -0.01 17.57
CA SER A 119 -7.49 -0.12 18.84
C SER A 119 -6.57 0.22 20.02
N GLY A 120 -7.18 0.60 21.15
CA GLY A 120 -6.47 0.90 22.39
C GLY A 120 -6.18 2.38 22.63
N VAL A 121 -5.59 2.67 23.80
CA VAL A 121 -5.40 4.04 24.32
C VAL A 121 -4.46 4.86 23.42
N TRP A 122 -3.37 4.26 22.95
CA TRP A 122 -2.41 4.91 22.07
C TRP A 122 -3.04 5.34 20.75
N HIS A 123 -3.86 4.49 20.16
CA HIS A 123 -4.57 4.82 18.94
C HIS A 123 -5.55 5.99 19.13
N GLN A 124 -6.24 6.03 20.27
CA GLN A 124 -7.11 7.17 20.60
C GLN A 124 -6.31 8.48 20.74
N ALA A 125 -5.09 8.41 21.29
CA ALA A 125 -4.21 9.57 21.40
C ALA A 125 -3.65 10.05 20.05
N GLU A 126 -3.39 9.14 19.10
CA GLU A 126 -2.91 9.46 17.76
C GLU A 126 -3.99 10.03 16.83
N ARG A 127 -5.25 9.68 17.07
CA ARG A 127 -6.39 10.08 16.23
C ARG A 127 -6.49 11.59 16.00
N PRO A 128 -6.41 12.49 17.01
CA PRO A 128 -6.46 13.92 16.80
C PRO A 128 -5.32 14.43 15.90
N PHE A 129 -4.12 13.85 16.05
CA PHE A 129 -2.94 14.19 15.26
C PHE A 129 -3.14 13.87 13.78
N TYR A 130 -3.46 12.62 13.43
CA TYR A 130 -3.67 12.22 12.04
C TYR A 130 -4.89 12.91 11.41
N ARG A 131 -5.97 13.07 12.18
CA ARG A 131 -7.15 13.81 11.72
C ARG A 131 -6.83 15.29 11.42
N HIS A 132 -6.02 15.92 12.27
CA HIS A 132 -5.59 17.31 12.05
C HIS A 132 -4.71 17.41 10.80
N GLY A 133 -3.72 16.52 10.67
CA GLY A 133 -2.82 16.48 9.52
C GLY A 133 -3.55 16.30 8.20
N LEU A 134 -4.48 15.34 8.15
CA LEU A 134 -5.29 15.08 6.95
C LEU A 134 -6.21 16.26 6.59
N LYS A 135 -6.94 16.84 7.57
CA LYS A 135 -7.75 18.03 7.34
C LYS A 135 -6.91 19.20 6.80
N ARG A 136 -5.73 19.39 7.37
CA ARG A 136 -4.80 20.42 6.90
C ARG A 136 -4.34 20.15 5.46
N ALA A 137 -4.00 18.91 5.13
CA ALA A 137 -3.63 18.51 3.78
C ALA A 137 -4.75 18.84 2.77
N LEU A 138 -5.98 18.48 3.08
CA LEU A 138 -7.15 18.79 2.25
C LEU A 138 -7.37 20.30 2.06
N GLN A 139 -7.15 21.11 3.08
CA GLN A 139 -7.41 22.55 3.05
C GLN A 139 -6.30 23.36 2.39
N ARG A 140 -5.03 22.91 2.48
CA ARG A 140 -3.85 23.73 2.20
C ARG A 140 -3.01 23.29 1.03
N SER A 141 -3.25 22.08 0.47
CA SER A 141 -2.52 21.65 -0.74
C SER A 141 -3.04 22.36 -1.97
N ASP A 142 -2.14 22.82 -2.83
CA ASP A 142 -2.48 23.40 -4.14
C ASP A 142 -2.99 22.33 -5.10
N ALA A 143 -2.44 21.10 -4.99
CA ALA A 143 -2.99 19.92 -5.61
C ALA A 143 -2.94 18.73 -4.64
N ILE A 144 -3.91 17.84 -4.75
CA ILE A 144 -4.03 16.61 -3.98
C ILE A 144 -3.93 15.43 -4.95
N LEU A 145 -2.97 14.56 -4.71
CA LEU A 145 -2.88 13.28 -5.40
C LEU A 145 -3.58 12.20 -4.57
N THR A 146 -4.29 11.31 -5.19
CA THR A 146 -4.85 10.12 -4.54
C THR A 146 -4.40 8.87 -5.28
N VAL A 147 -4.29 7.77 -4.55
CA VAL A 147 -3.76 6.51 -5.08
C VAL A 147 -4.80 5.69 -5.84
N SER A 148 -6.07 6.11 -5.81
CA SER A 148 -7.18 5.50 -6.54
C SER A 148 -8.29 6.51 -6.81
N GLU A 149 -9.19 6.21 -7.73
CA GLU A 149 -10.40 6.99 -7.94
C GLU A 149 -11.35 6.86 -6.74
N ALA A 150 -11.42 5.69 -6.12
CA ALA A 150 -12.18 5.49 -4.87
C ALA A 150 -11.73 6.46 -3.77
N THR A 151 -10.41 6.62 -3.56
CA THR A 151 -9.88 7.62 -2.60
C THR A 151 -10.15 9.05 -3.07
N ARG A 152 -10.09 9.31 -4.38
CA ARG A 152 -10.44 10.63 -4.93
C ARG A 152 -11.88 11.00 -4.60
N GLN A 153 -12.82 10.10 -4.83
CA GLN A 153 -14.23 10.33 -4.49
C GLN A 153 -14.44 10.52 -2.98
N ALA A 154 -13.76 9.72 -2.15
CA ALA A 154 -13.81 9.89 -0.70
C ALA A 154 -13.29 11.27 -0.25
N VAL A 155 -12.22 11.78 -0.87
CA VAL A 155 -11.72 13.14 -0.60
C VAL A 155 -12.72 14.21 -1.03
N ILE A 156 -13.30 14.11 -2.23
CA ILE A 156 -14.27 15.06 -2.74
C ILE A 156 -15.56 15.07 -1.90
N ALA A 157 -15.96 13.92 -1.36
CA ALA A 157 -17.12 13.82 -0.47
C ALA A 157 -16.96 14.63 0.84
N HIS A 158 -15.74 14.97 1.25
CA HIS A 158 -15.52 15.88 2.38
C HIS A 158 -15.71 17.37 2.03
N ASP A 159 -15.44 17.74 0.77
CA ASP A 159 -15.63 19.09 0.26
C ASP A 159 -15.61 19.06 -1.27
N GLU A 160 -16.75 19.30 -1.90
CA GLU A 160 -16.91 19.32 -3.36
C GLU A 160 -16.02 20.37 -4.05
N ALA A 161 -15.67 21.45 -3.35
CA ALA A 161 -14.76 22.48 -3.89
C ALA A 161 -13.34 21.92 -4.17
N LEU A 162 -13.00 20.77 -3.62
CA LEU A 162 -11.72 20.11 -3.88
C LEU A 162 -11.65 19.47 -5.28
N ALA A 163 -12.77 19.19 -5.95
CA ALA A 163 -12.83 18.40 -7.19
C ALA A 163 -11.87 18.87 -8.28
N GLY A 164 -11.64 20.19 -8.40
CA GLY A 164 -10.75 20.79 -9.41
C GLY A 164 -9.24 20.61 -9.13
N ARG A 165 -8.86 20.18 -7.91
CA ARG A 165 -7.47 20.03 -7.49
C ARG A 165 -7.12 18.64 -6.92
N VAL A 166 -8.02 17.67 -7.05
CA VAL A 166 -7.79 16.26 -6.65
C VAL A 166 -7.64 15.40 -7.88
N PHE A 167 -6.54 14.64 -7.96
CA PHE A 167 -6.17 13.84 -9.12
C PHE A 167 -5.81 12.43 -8.68
N ALA A 168 -6.46 11.41 -9.25
CA ALA A 168 -6.09 10.02 -9.01
C ALA A 168 -4.89 9.64 -9.88
N VAL A 169 -3.85 9.08 -9.27
CA VAL A 169 -2.66 8.56 -9.94
C VAL A 169 -2.31 7.21 -9.29
N HIS A 170 -2.58 6.13 -10.02
CA HIS A 170 -2.40 4.78 -9.50
C HIS A 170 -0.91 4.45 -9.29
N PRO A 171 -0.53 3.90 -8.12
CA PRO A 171 0.81 3.40 -7.88
C PRO A 171 1.20 2.28 -8.82
N GLY A 172 2.49 2.17 -9.11
CA GLY A 172 3.05 1.09 -9.91
C GLY A 172 3.47 -0.11 -9.07
N VAL A 173 3.46 -1.28 -9.68
CA VAL A 173 3.96 -2.52 -9.09
C VAL A 173 5.47 -2.64 -9.31
N PRO A 174 6.28 -2.94 -8.26
CA PRO A 174 7.71 -3.14 -8.42
C PRO A 174 8.03 -4.30 -9.36
N PRO A 175 9.08 -4.20 -10.24
CA PRO A 175 9.41 -5.19 -11.27
C PRO A 175 9.78 -6.58 -10.76
N VAL A 176 10.09 -6.73 -9.49
CA VAL A 176 10.37 -8.03 -8.86
C VAL A 176 9.13 -8.94 -8.84
N PHE A 177 7.94 -8.35 -8.80
CA PHE A 177 6.67 -9.06 -8.90
C PHE A 177 6.35 -9.30 -10.39
N ARG A 178 6.68 -10.49 -10.84
CA ARG A 178 6.51 -10.97 -12.23
C ARG A 178 6.25 -12.47 -12.23
N PRO A 179 5.68 -13.05 -13.30
CA PRO A 179 5.18 -14.42 -13.33
C PRO A 179 6.28 -15.46 -13.59
N ASP A 180 7.41 -15.35 -12.89
CA ASP A 180 8.45 -16.37 -12.89
C ASP A 180 7.99 -17.62 -12.12
N PRO A 181 8.61 -18.77 -12.31
CA PRO A 181 8.38 -19.91 -11.42
C PRO A 181 8.67 -19.55 -9.96
N PRO A 182 7.93 -20.11 -8.98
CA PRO A 182 8.27 -19.93 -7.58
C PRO A 182 9.65 -20.53 -7.31
N ALA A 183 10.42 -19.92 -6.41
CA ALA A 183 11.71 -20.44 -6.01
C ALA A 183 11.52 -21.56 -4.96
N PRO A 184 11.72 -22.86 -5.30
CA PRO A 184 11.43 -23.98 -4.42
C PRO A 184 12.20 -23.91 -3.09
N GLU A 185 13.45 -23.41 -3.15
CA GLU A 185 14.29 -23.25 -1.98
C GLU A 185 13.74 -22.21 -0.98
N LEU A 186 13.12 -21.13 -1.47
CA LEU A 186 12.51 -20.13 -0.61
C LEU A 186 11.24 -20.67 0.05
N LEU A 187 10.44 -21.44 -0.69
CA LEU A 187 9.26 -22.11 -0.13
C LEU A 187 9.67 -23.19 0.88
N ALA A 188 10.71 -23.99 0.58
CA ALA A 188 11.22 -25.03 1.47
C ALA A 188 11.72 -24.45 2.81
N ARG A 189 12.48 -23.35 2.78
CA ARG A 189 12.93 -22.66 4.00
C ARG A 189 11.76 -22.23 4.91
N ARG A 190 10.56 -22.04 4.36
CA ARG A 190 9.34 -21.68 5.07
C ARG A 190 8.43 -22.87 5.37
N GLY A 191 8.86 -24.10 4.99
CA GLY A 191 8.09 -25.33 5.14
C GLY A 191 6.83 -25.37 4.28
N LEU A 192 6.88 -24.74 3.10
CA LEU A 192 5.75 -24.61 2.17
C LEU A 192 6.00 -25.31 0.82
N ALA A 193 7.09 -26.07 0.68
CA ALA A 193 7.45 -26.70 -0.60
C ALA A 193 6.40 -27.73 -1.06
N ASP A 194 5.84 -28.49 -0.11
CA ASP A 194 4.94 -29.60 -0.36
C ASP A 194 3.50 -29.31 0.12
N GLN A 195 3.17 -28.04 0.39
CA GLN A 195 1.87 -27.63 0.91
C GLN A 195 1.22 -26.59 -0.01
N SER A 196 0.00 -26.87 -0.44
CA SER A 196 -0.86 -25.86 -1.04
C SER A 196 -1.24 -24.81 0.02
N PHE A 197 -1.30 -23.53 -0.36
CA PHE A 197 -1.65 -22.51 0.62
C PHE A 197 -2.33 -21.28 0.02
N VAL A 198 -3.20 -20.69 0.83
CA VAL A 198 -3.78 -19.36 0.63
C VAL A 198 -2.90 -18.35 1.35
N LEU A 199 -2.57 -17.24 0.70
CA LEU A 199 -1.68 -16.22 1.22
C LEU A 199 -2.48 -14.98 1.68
N THR A 200 -2.12 -14.39 2.81
CA THR A 200 -2.60 -13.08 3.27
C THR A 200 -1.41 -12.21 3.63
N VAL A 201 -1.36 -10.99 3.06
CA VAL A 201 -0.23 -10.07 3.22
C VAL A 201 -0.70 -8.75 3.81
N GLY A 202 -0.01 -8.29 4.86
CA GLY A 202 -0.28 -6.98 5.45
C GLY A 202 -0.04 -6.93 6.96
N GLN A 203 -0.03 -5.71 7.52
CA GLN A 203 0.07 -5.53 8.96
C GLN A 203 -1.22 -5.98 9.65
N PHE A 204 -1.11 -6.40 10.92
CA PHE A 204 -2.28 -6.66 11.72
C PHE A 204 -2.96 -5.33 12.10
N ALA A 205 -4.05 -5.03 11.43
CA ALA A 205 -4.89 -3.87 11.68
C ALA A 205 -6.36 -4.22 11.41
N PRO A 206 -7.31 -3.59 12.12
CA PRO A 206 -8.73 -3.92 11.97
C PRO A 206 -9.23 -3.84 10.53
N TYR A 207 -8.77 -2.86 9.76
CA TYR A 207 -9.18 -2.68 8.36
C TYR A 207 -8.75 -3.84 7.44
N LYS A 208 -7.69 -4.58 7.78
CA LYS A 208 -7.23 -5.75 7.01
C LYS A 208 -8.12 -6.98 7.20
N ASN A 209 -8.97 -6.97 8.22
CA ASN A 209 -10.02 -7.97 8.43
C ASN A 209 -9.53 -9.43 8.50
N HIS A 210 -8.35 -9.64 9.07
CA HIS A 210 -7.73 -10.96 9.15
C HIS A 210 -8.57 -12.00 9.91
N GLU A 211 -9.46 -11.59 10.81
CA GLU A 211 -10.36 -12.52 11.49
C GLU A 211 -11.36 -13.15 10.52
N ASN A 212 -11.94 -12.37 9.62
CA ASN A 212 -12.84 -12.95 8.61
C ASN A 212 -12.05 -13.70 7.53
N ALA A 213 -10.77 -13.37 7.28
CA ALA A 213 -9.90 -14.23 6.49
C ALA A 213 -9.77 -15.63 7.11
N VAL A 214 -9.51 -15.72 8.44
CA VAL A 214 -9.44 -17.00 9.15
C VAL A 214 -10.79 -17.73 9.14
N ARG A 215 -11.91 -17.02 9.39
CA ARG A 215 -13.25 -17.61 9.40
C ARG A 215 -13.69 -18.12 8.02
N GLY A 216 -13.41 -17.35 6.96
CA GLY A 216 -13.69 -17.75 5.57
C GLY A 216 -12.85 -18.95 5.17
N PHE A 217 -11.55 -18.91 5.45
CA PHE A 217 -10.67 -20.05 5.22
C PHE A 217 -11.13 -21.33 5.96
N ALA A 218 -11.50 -21.21 7.24
CA ALA A 218 -12.01 -22.36 8.01
C ALA A 218 -13.28 -22.97 7.38
N LYS A 219 -14.18 -22.13 6.84
CA LYS A 219 -15.40 -22.61 6.18
C LYS A 219 -15.11 -23.31 4.86
N ALA A 220 -14.09 -22.86 4.12
CA ALA A 220 -13.70 -23.46 2.85
C ALA A 220 -12.89 -24.75 3.02
N PHE A 221 -11.98 -24.80 4.02
CA PHE A 221 -10.90 -25.79 4.05
C PHE A 221 -10.65 -26.46 5.39
N ALA A 222 -11.61 -26.45 6.37
CA ALA A 222 -11.40 -27.13 7.64
C ALA A 222 -11.17 -28.66 7.46
N ASP A 223 -11.81 -29.25 6.46
CA ASP A 223 -11.68 -30.67 6.14
C ASP A 223 -10.57 -30.97 5.11
N ARG A 224 -9.75 -29.97 4.78
CA ARG A 224 -8.65 -30.05 3.81
C ARG A 224 -7.31 -29.70 4.48
N PRO A 225 -6.74 -30.62 5.32
CA PRO A 225 -5.50 -30.38 6.06
C PRO A 225 -4.28 -30.18 5.13
N ASP A 226 -4.37 -30.54 3.87
CA ASP A 226 -3.37 -30.32 2.83
C ASP A 226 -3.27 -28.85 2.39
N ILE A 227 -4.26 -28.00 2.72
CA ILE A 227 -4.26 -26.58 2.38
C ILE A 227 -3.96 -25.75 3.64
N GLY A 228 -3.00 -24.83 3.54
CA GLY A 228 -2.62 -23.91 4.62
C GLY A 228 -3.11 -22.48 4.40
N LEU A 229 -3.24 -21.72 5.49
CA LEU A 229 -3.42 -20.27 5.47
C LEU A 229 -2.14 -19.60 5.99
N VAL A 230 -1.46 -18.85 5.13
CA VAL A 230 -0.16 -18.24 5.45
C VAL A 230 -0.33 -16.72 5.56
N PHE A 231 0.05 -16.18 6.72
CA PHE A 231 0.09 -14.75 6.96
C PHE A 231 1.52 -14.24 6.89
N VAL A 232 1.76 -13.22 6.05
CA VAL A 232 3.00 -12.42 6.06
C VAL A 232 2.71 -11.11 6.75
N GLN A 233 3.18 -10.94 7.99
CA GLN A 233 2.82 -9.82 8.85
C GLN A 233 4.03 -9.22 9.57
N ARG A 234 3.94 -7.93 9.92
CA ARG A 234 4.85 -7.33 10.89
C ARG A 234 4.61 -7.94 12.28
N ARG A 235 5.67 -8.05 13.09
CA ARG A 235 5.58 -8.50 14.48
C ARG A 235 4.61 -7.60 15.27
N GLY A 236 3.81 -8.21 16.15
CA GLY A 236 2.83 -7.52 16.99
C GLY A 236 1.91 -8.51 17.69
N PRO A 237 0.94 -8.08 18.51
CA PRO A 237 0.03 -8.94 19.27
C PRO A 237 -1.04 -9.64 18.40
N GLY A 238 -1.15 -9.27 17.13
CA GLY A 238 -2.14 -9.81 16.21
C GLY A 238 -2.11 -11.32 16.00
N PRO A 239 -0.94 -11.94 15.77
CA PRO A 239 -0.83 -13.38 15.59
C PRO A 239 -1.47 -14.21 16.71
N ASP A 240 -1.34 -13.81 17.96
CA ASP A 240 -1.88 -14.59 19.09
C ASP A 240 -3.41 -14.59 19.13
N ARG A 241 -4.03 -13.48 18.74
CA ARG A 241 -5.50 -13.41 18.59
C ARG A 241 -5.98 -14.31 17.46
N LEU A 242 -5.30 -14.28 16.31
CA LEU A 242 -5.65 -15.14 15.18
C LEU A 242 -5.37 -16.62 15.46
N ARG A 243 -4.30 -16.97 16.21
CA ARG A 243 -4.04 -18.35 16.64
C ARG A 243 -5.16 -18.90 17.52
N ARG A 244 -5.60 -18.13 18.52
CA ARG A 244 -6.75 -18.53 19.35
C ARG A 244 -8.02 -18.72 18.54
N LEU A 245 -8.27 -17.85 17.56
CA LEU A 245 -9.40 -18.01 16.65
C LEU A 245 -9.26 -19.29 15.82
N ALA A 246 -8.10 -19.55 15.23
CA ALA A 246 -7.82 -20.76 14.47
C ALA A 246 -8.01 -22.04 15.31
N GLN A 247 -7.54 -22.01 16.57
CA GLN A 247 -7.77 -23.11 17.53
C GLN A 247 -9.27 -23.36 17.78
N SER A 248 -10.04 -22.28 18.01
CA SER A 248 -11.49 -22.41 18.24
C SER A 248 -12.27 -22.90 17.03
N LEU A 249 -11.69 -22.80 15.83
CA LEU A 249 -12.26 -23.26 14.56
C LEU A 249 -11.69 -24.62 14.10
N GLY A 250 -10.79 -25.23 14.87
CA GLY A 250 -10.21 -26.53 14.55
C GLY A 250 -9.15 -26.55 13.44
N ILE A 251 -8.63 -25.36 13.05
CA ILE A 251 -7.68 -25.22 11.93
C ILE A 251 -6.29 -24.72 12.37
N ALA A 252 -5.93 -24.89 13.65
CA ALA A 252 -4.68 -24.32 14.19
C ALA A 252 -3.43 -24.77 13.44
N GLU A 253 -3.36 -26.04 13.02
CA GLU A 253 -2.23 -26.63 12.30
C GLU A 253 -2.12 -26.15 10.84
N GLN A 254 -3.21 -25.63 10.28
CA GLN A 254 -3.24 -25.09 8.91
C GLN A 254 -2.80 -23.63 8.88
N VAL A 255 -2.74 -22.89 10.00
CA VAL A 255 -2.45 -21.46 10.03
C VAL A 255 -1.00 -21.18 10.39
N ARG A 256 -0.29 -20.48 9.51
CA ARG A 256 1.11 -20.11 9.72
C ARG A 256 1.30 -18.59 9.68
N PHE A 257 2.24 -18.11 10.49
CA PHE A 257 2.61 -16.69 10.55
C PHE A 257 4.07 -16.53 10.22
N LEU A 258 4.36 -15.89 9.10
CA LEU A 258 5.70 -15.55 8.68
C LEU A 258 6.05 -14.11 9.10
N PRO A 259 7.33 -13.83 9.39
CA PRO A 259 7.80 -12.47 9.62
C PRO A 259 7.70 -11.63 8.34
N PRO A 260 7.92 -10.31 8.41
CA PRO A 260 8.10 -9.50 7.20
C PRO A 260 9.23 -10.07 6.34
N LEU A 261 8.97 -10.20 5.05
CA LEU A 261 9.87 -10.78 4.04
C LEU A 261 10.41 -9.69 3.13
N GLY A 262 11.54 -9.97 2.48
CA GLY A 262 12.01 -9.21 1.34
C GLY A 262 11.14 -9.44 0.10
N ASP A 263 11.30 -8.58 -0.89
CA ASP A 263 10.44 -8.60 -2.08
C ASP A 263 10.60 -9.88 -2.90
N ASP A 264 11.80 -10.43 -3.03
CA ASP A 264 12.05 -11.71 -3.72
C ASP A 264 11.35 -12.90 -3.05
N GLU A 265 11.43 -12.97 -1.71
CA GLU A 265 10.74 -14.02 -0.95
C GLU A 265 9.22 -13.87 -1.06
N LEU A 266 8.71 -12.63 -0.96
CA LEU A 266 7.29 -12.34 -1.08
C LEU A 266 6.76 -12.66 -2.49
N ALA A 267 7.51 -12.30 -3.53
CA ALA A 267 7.18 -12.65 -4.91
C ALA A 267 7.13 -14.17 -5.12
N SER A 268 8.06 -14.91 -4.50
CA SER A 268 8.05 -16.38 -4.55
C SER A 268 6.82 -16.97 -3.84
N LEU A 269 6.38 -16.37 -2.71
CA LEU A 269 5.14 -16.81 -2.04
C LEU A 269 3.91 -16.55 -2.91
N TYR A 270 3.80 -15.37 -3.54
CA TYR A 270 2.69 -15.11 -4.48
C TYR A 270 2.65 -16.16 -5.59
N ARG A 271 3.80 -16.46 -6.22
CA ARG A 271 3.90 -17.44 -7.32
C ARG A 271 3.51 -18.86 -6.91
N GLY A 272 3.75 -19.22 -5.65
CA GLY A 272 3.44 -20.56 -5.11
C GLY A 272 2.07 -20.66 -4.43
N ALA A 273 1.36 -19.56 -4.20
CA ALA A 273 0.07 -19.57 -3.55
C ALA A 273 -1.06 -20.03 -4.49
N LEU A 274 -2.06 -20.72 -3.94
CA LEU A 274 -3.33 -20.99 -4.62
C LEU A 274 -4.06 -19.68 -4.94
N ALA A 275 -4.11 -18.78 -3.96
CA ALA A 275 -4.66 -17.44 -4.10
C ALA A 275 -4.12 -16.49 -3.04
N LEU A 276 -4.10 -15.19 -3.36
CA LEU A 276 -4.07 -14.14 -2.33
C LEU A 276 -5.49 -13.93 -1.82
N LEU A 277 -5.70 -14.02 -0.51
CA LEU A 277 -6.92 -13.60 0.16
C LEU A 277 -6.73 -12.23 0.80
N HIS A 278 -7.46 -11.22 0.32
CA HIS A 278 -7.34 -9.83 0.78
C HIS A 278 -8.72 -9.20 1.08
N PRO A 279 -9.41 -9.63 2.15
CA PRO A 279 -10.78 -9.23 2.45
C PRO A 279 -10.83 -7.93 3.26
N SER A 280 -10.06 -6.91 2.87
CA SER A 280 -9.95 -5.65 3.60
C SER A 280 -11.27 -4.90 3.65
N LEU A 281 -11.58 -4.28 4.80
CA LEU A 281 -12.75 -3.42 5.00
C LEU A 281 -12.57 -2.02 4.42
N CYS A 282 -11.32 -1.57 4.31
CA CYS A 282 -10.98 -0.27 3.77
C CYS A 282 -9.53 -0.26 3.28
N GLU A 283 -9.31 0.18 2.08
CA GLU A 283 -7.98 0.39 1.48
C GLU A 283 -8.01 1.62 0.58
N GLY A 284 -6.91 2.35 0.57
CA GLY A 284 -6.79 3.41 -0.43
C GLY A 284 -6.42 2.89 -1.81
N PHE A 285 -5.72 1.73 -1.89
CA PHE A 285 -5.34 1.12 -3.16
C PHE A 285 -5.29 -0.41 -3.09
N GLY A 286 -4.44 -1.00 -2.25
CA GLY A 286 -4.27 -2.44 -2.18
C GLY A 286 -3.06 -2.95 -2.95
N MET A 287 -1.87 -2.44 -2.64
CA MET A 287 -0.62 -2.92 -3.25
C MET A 287 -0.50 -4.46 -3.33
N PRO A 288 -0.90 -5.25 -2.29
CA PRO A 288 -0.85 -6.70 -2.37
C PRO A 288 -1.62 -7.32 -3.53
N LEU A 289 -2.72 -6.69 -3.99
CA LEU A 289 -3.48 -7.18 -5.12
C LEU A 289 -2.66 -7.15 -6.40
N ILE A 290 -2.08 -5.98 -6.71
CA ILE A 290 -1.30 -5.82 -7.93
C ILE A 290 0.02 -6.59 -7.89
N GLU A 291 0.63 -6.75 -6.69
CA GLU A 291 1.81 -7.60 -6.48
C GLU A 291 1.49 -9.07 -6.76
N ALA A 292 0.36 -9.57 -6.26
CA ALA A 292 -0.12 -10.92 -6.52
C ALA A 292 -0.45 -11.13 -8.01
N MET A 293 -1.25 -10.24 -8.59
CA MET A 293 -1.62 -10.28 -10.01
C MET A 293 -0.40 -10.27 -10.92
N ALA A 294 0.57 -9.37 -10.67
CA ALA A 294 1.82 -9.30 -11.44
C ALA A 294 2.67 -10.56 -11.30
N SER A 295 2.58 -11.24 -10.15
CA SER A 295 3.26 -12.53 -9.91
C SER A 295 2.50 -13.73 -10.49
N GLY A 296 1.32 -13.51 -11.10
CA GLY A 296 0.46 -14.56 -11.63
C GLY A 296 -0.29 -15.36 -10.55
N CYS A 297 -0.51 -14.79 -9.37
CA CYS A 297 -1.31 -15.36 -8.30
C CYS A 297 -2.78 -14.94 -8.47
N PRO A 298 -3.75 -15.85 -8.49
CA PRO A 298 -5.15 -15.50 -8.38
C PRO A 298 -5.43 -14.70 -7.10
N VAL A 299 -6.40 -13.81 -7.14
CA VAL A 299 -6.75 -12.95 -6.00
C VAL A 299 -8.22 -13.11 -5.66
N VAL A 300 -8.54 -13.24 -4.36
CA VAL A 300 -9.88 -13.08 -3.79
C VAL A 300 -9.86 -11.83 -2.92
N THR A 301 -10.73 -10.86 -3.19
CA THR A 301 -10.73 -9.59 -2.46
C THR A 301 -12.14 -9.09 -2.15
N SER A 302 -12.24 -7.97 -1.44
CA SER A 302 -13.54 -7.38 -1.06
C SER A 302 -14.21 -6.62 -2.21
N ASP A 303 -15.52 -6.52 -2.12
CA ASP A 303 -16.39 -5.78 -3.06
C ASP A 303 -16.55 -4.28 -2.70
N ILE A 304 -15.76 -3.79 -1.73
CA ILE A 304 -15.84 -2.42 -1.20
C ILE A 304 -14.51 -1.67 -1.31
N SER A 305 -14.56 -0.35 -1.07
CA SER A 305 -13.41 0.55 -1.06
C SER A 305 -12.71 0.60 -2.43
N ALA A 306 -11.39 0.64 -2.50
CA ALA A 306 -10.66 0.64 -3.76
C ALA A 306 -10.50 -0.76 -4.39
N MET A 307 -10.96 -1.83 -3.73
CA MET A 307 -10.70 -3.20 -4.19
C MET A 307 -11.34 -3.52 -5.53
N PRO A 308 -12.62 -3.17 -5.81
CA PRO A 308 -13.24 -3.39 -7.12
C PRO A 308 -12.52 -2.65 -8.25
N GLU A 309 -12.09 -1.39 -7.98
CA GLU A 309 -11.34 -0.55 -8.93
C GLU A 309 -10.00 -1.22 -9.28
N VAL A 310 -9.23 -1.63 -8.27
CA VAL A 310 -7.91 -2.21 -8.46
C VAL A 310 -8.01 -3.59 -9.10
N ALA A 311 -8.98 -4.40 -8.69
CA ALA A 311 -9.23 -5.71 -9.26
C ALA A 311 -9.63 -5.63 -10.75
N GLY A 312 -10.43 -4.64 -11.15
CA GLY A 312 -10.79 -4.39 -12.54
C GLY A 312 -11.41 -5.62 -13.25
N GLY A 313 -12.17 -6.45 -12.54
CA GLY A 313 -12.74 -7.68 -13.06
C GLY A 313 -11.80 -8.89 -13.10
N ALA A 314 -10.53 -8.74 -12.65
CA ALA A 314 -9.54 -9.82 -12.64
C ALA A 314 -9.49 -10.62 -11.32
N ALA A 315 -10.47 -10.42 -10.42
CA ALA A 315 -10.57 -11.14 -9.15
C ALA A 315 -12.04 -11.32 -8.76
N PRO A 316 -12.44 -12.44 -8.15
CA PRO A 316 -13.67 -12.59 -7.42
C PRO A 316 -13.77 -11.56 -6.29
N LEU A 317 -14.92 -10.94 -6.17
CA LEU A 317 -15.25 -9.98 -5.14
C LEU A 317 -16.21 -10.61 -4.12
N ALA A 318 -15.90 -10.50 -2.83
CA ALA A 318 -16.72 -11.01 -1.73
C ALA A 318 -17.05 -9.92 -0.72
N ASP A 319 -18.24 -9.94 -0.12
CA ASP A 319 -18.50 -9.09 1.06
C ASP A 319 -17.51 -9.47 2.17
N PRO A 320 -16.61 -8.57 2.57
CA PRO A 320 -15.61 -8.87 3.59
C PRO A 320 -16.19 -9.11 4.98
N ARG A 321 -17.47 -8.78 5.19
CA ARG A 321 -18.19 -9.00 6.45
C ARG A 321 -18.85 -10.37 6.52
N ASP A 322 -18.99 -11.05 5.37
CA ASP A 322 -19.56 -12.40 5.30
C ASP A 322 -18.45 -13.47 5.08
N PRO A 323 -18.08 -14.23 6.12
CA PRO A 323 -17.15 -15.35 5.98
C PRO A 323 -17.62 -16.47 5.02
N ARG A 324 -18.92 -16.54 4.69
CA ARG A 324 -19.42 -17.51 3.70
C ARG A 324 -19.08 -17.06 2.29
N ALA A 325 -19.34 -15.79 1.96
CA ALA A 325 -18.97 -15.23 0.67
C ALA A 325 -17.45 -15.34 0.41
N ILE A 326 -16.64 -15.14 1.45
CA ILE A 326 -15.17 -15.35 1.37
C ILE A 326 -14.85 -16.83 1.10
N ALA A 327 -15.53 -17.76 1.78
CA ALA A 327 -15.30 -19.19 1.62
C ALA A 327 -15.69 -19.66 0.21
N ASP A 328 -16.86 -19.25 -0.27
CA ASP A 328 -17.37 -19.62 -1.59
C ASP A 328 -16.37 -19.17 -2.68
N ALA A 329 -15.92 -17.92 -2.63
CA ALA A 329 -14.93 -17.40 -3.58
C ALA A 329 -13.57 -18.12 -3.50
N LEU A 330 -13.12 -18.54 -2.31
CA LEU A 330 -11.89 -19.32 -2.15
C LEU A 330 -12.05 -20.73 -2.71
N THR A 331 -13.19 -21.38 -2.47
CA THR A 331 -13.51 -22.71 -2.98
C THR A 331 -13.54 -22.71 -4.50
N ASP A 332 -14.25 -21.75 -5.11
CA ASP A 332 -14.32 -21.61 -6.56
C ASP A 332 -12.92 -21.50 -7.20
N VAL A 333 -12.07 -20.63 -6.66
CA VAL A 333 -10.70 -20.43 -7.18
C VAL A 333 -9.82 -21.67 -6.98
N SER A 334 -10.02 -22.44 -5.91
CA SER A 334 -9.17 -23.59 -5.59
C SER A 334 -9.60 -24.89 -6.29
N GLU A 335 -10.88 -25.05 -6.59
CA GLU A 335 -11.44 -26.28 -7.16
C GLU A 335 -11.64 -26.19 -8.66
N ASP A 336 -11.85 -25.00 -9.22
CA ASP A 336 -11.98 -24.80 -10.67
C ASP A 336 -10.65 -24.33 -11.29
N ALA A 337 -9.89 -25.30 -11.81
CA ALA A 337 -8.61 -25.03 -12.48
C ALA A 337 -8.75 -24.18 -13.75
N ALA A 338 -9.92 -24.14 -14.40
CA ALA A 338 -10.16 -23.27 -15.56
C ALA A 338 -10.36 -21.82 -15.10
N LEU A 339 -11.15 -21.62 -14.05
CA LEU A 339 -11.33 -20.32 -13.42
C LEU A 339 -10.00 -19.77 -12.88
N ALA A 340 -9.23 -20.60 -12.18
CA ALA A 340 -7.92 -20.17 -11.64
C ALA A 340 -6.95 -19.71 -12.75
N ARG A 341 -6.95 -20.39 -13.91
CA ARG A 341 -6.13 -19.97 -15.07
C ARG A 341 -6.63 -18.66 -15.68
N ASP A 342 -7.93 -18.52 -15.89
CA ASP A 342 -8.55 -17.31 -16.41
C ASP A 342 -8.27 -16.09 -15.50
N LEU A 343 -8.43 -16.25 -14.18
CA LEU A 343 -8.10 -15.22 -13.20
C LEU A 343 -6.61 -14.84 -13.22
N ARG A 344 -5.73 -15.82 -13.38
CA ARG A 344 -4.29 -15.57 -13.53
C ARG A 344 -3.98 -14.73 -14.78
N GLU A 345 -4.54 -15.08 -15.92
CA GLU A 345 -4.32 -14.37 -17.19
C GLU A 345 -4.87 -12.95 -17.13
N ARG A 346 -6.10 -12.78 -16.65
CA ARG A 346 -6.71 -11.46 -16.43
C ARG A 346 -5.94 -10.64 -15.40
N GLY A 347 -5.44 -11.27 -14.32
CA GLY A 347 -4.62 -10.61 -13.30
C GLY A 347 -3.31 -10.09 -13.88
N LEU A 348 -2.60 -10.87 -14.67
CA LEU A 348 -1.38 -10.47 -15.36
C LEU A 348 -1.62 -9.30 -16.31
N GLU A 349 -2.70 -9.33 -17.08
CA GLU A 349 -3.08 -8.23 -17.97
C GLU A 349 -3.43 -6.97 -17.16
N ARG A 350 -4.22 -7.12 -16.09
CA ARG A 350 -4.59 -6.01 -15.20
C ARG A 350 -3.36 -5.34 -14.56
N ALA A 351 -2.39 -6.13 -14.11
CA ALA A 351 -1.17 -5.63 -13.49
C ALA A 351 -0.33 -4.72 -14.40
N ARG A 352 -0.39 -4.91 -15.73
CA ARG A 352 0.31 -4.05 -16.70
C ARG A 352 -0.16 -2.60 -16.68
N ALA A 353 -1.39 -2.35 -16.23
CA ALA A 353 -1.91 -0.99 -16.09
C ALA A 353 -1.24 -0.22 -14.93
N PHE A 354 -0.54 -0.91 -14.05
CA PHE A 354 0.11 -0.35 -12.85
C PHE A 354 1.63 -0.28 -13.03
N ASP A 355 2.06 0.51 -14.01
CA ASP A 355 3.47 0.71 -14.33
C ASP A 355 4.09 1.81 -13.47
N PRO A 356 5.26 1.58 -12.81
CA PRO A 356 5.91 2.59 -11.97
C PRO A 356 6.33 3.86 -12.70
N GLU A 357 6.73 3.77 -13.97
CA GLU A 357 7.09 4.94 -14.76
C GLU A 357 5.86 5.78 -15.12
N SER A 358 4.75 5.14 -15.46
CA SER A 358 3.46 5.80 -15.69
C SER A 358 2.95 6.51 -14.44
N PHE A 359 3.12 5.91 -13.26
CA PHE A 359 2.85 6.55 -11.97
C PHE A 359 3.69 7.82 -11.78
N ALA A 360 4.99 7.73 -12.03
CA ALA A 360 5.88 8.89 -11.92
C ALA A 360 5.53 9.99 -12.94
N LYS A 361 5.17 9.62 -14.19
CA LYS A 361 4.69 10.58 -15.23
C LYS A 361 3.41 11.30 -14.81
N GLY A 362 2.46 10.58 -14.19
CA GLY A 362 1.24 11.16 -13.63
C GLY A 362 1.54 12.21 -12.55
N ASN A 363 2.43 11.88 -11.61
CA ASN A 363 2.89 12.82 -10.59
C ASN A 363 3.58 14.04 -11.21
N LEU A 364 4.49 13.84 -12.18
CA LEU A 364 5.22 14.90 -12.86
C LEU A 364 4.28 15.87 -13.61
N ALA A 365 3.23 15.36 -14.23
CA ALA A 365 2.23 16.20 -14.89
C ALA A 365 1.56 17.18 -13.92
N ILE A 366 1.26 16.72 -12.68
CA ILE A 366 0.69 17.58 -11.65
C ILE A 366 1.73 18.54 -11.09
N TYR A 367 3.02 18.13 -10.93
CA TYR A 367 4.09 19.07 -10.55
C TYR A 367 4.18 20.23 -11.54
N ARG A 368 4.23 19.92 -12.84
CA ARG A 368 4.30 20.94 -13.90
C ARG A 368 3.07 21.87 -13.92
N LYS A 369 1.88 21.29 -13.67
CA LYS A 369 0.64 22.07 -13.58
C LYS A 369 0.69 23.07 -12.42
N VAL A 370 1.16 22.67 -11.24
CA VAL A 370 1.25 23.54 -10.05
C VAL A 370 2.33 24.59 -10.25
N LEU A 371 3.51 24.22 -10.76
CA LEU A 371 4.62 25.14 -11.03
C LEU A 371 4.27 26.19 -12.10
N ALA A 372 3.40 25.87 -13.07
CA ALA A 372 2.98 26.81 -14.11
C ALA A 372 1.89 27.80 -13.64
N GLY A 373 1.19 27.48 -12.54
CA GLY A 373 0.14 28.34 -11.95
C GLY A 373 0.61 29.17 -10.76
N SER A 374 1.90 29.09 -10.42
CA SER A 374 2.55 29.74 -9.27
C SER A 374 3.13 31.09 -9.64
#